data_9a56f5975cf8a1f4d9d7f4191c1db8e2
#
_entry.id   9a56f5975cf8a1f4d9d7f4191c1db8e2
#
_cell.length_a   1.000
_cell.length_b   1.000
_cell.length_c   1.000
_cell.angle_alpha   90.00
_cell.angle_beta   90.00
_cell.angle_gamma   90.00
#
_symmetry.space_group_name_H-M   'P 1'
#
loop_
_entity.id
_entity.type
_entity.pdbx_description
1 polymer ?
#
loop_
_entity_poly.entity_id
_entity_poly.type
_entity_poly.pdbx_seq_one_letter_code
_entity_poly.pdbx_strand_id
1 'polypeptide(L)'
;MSSKAIVWIREDFRIHHNQALSYAARNHDQVTALYIYNPKNFIGKREAQQWWLSKSLQSFDDDLSKLNINLEIQSGNEIDVLSNIKKSDDLTIYWNKVYEPDVIAMGKKIRDNFIKNEINFKYFKGNTLNEFQDVKKNDGTPFKVFTPFWRTAEQIYLNSVPTKISKIQKKDKKFTYFKKNISPTDILPKKKWYKKFEKYWEVSESISHKYLKNLINEKIKDYGTNRDIPSVEGTSKLSPYIKHGQIHVETILNKCREIKPINIGTRKYINELGWREFSHSLINYFPEILKGNLRKEFDRFPWVKNDKFLKAWKTGMTGYPIVDAGMRELFETGWMHNRVRMVVGSFLVKHLRINWQEGEKYFRNCLLDFNEANNVAQWQWVAGCGADAAPYFRIFNPILQGEKFDKEGLYVKKWVPELSKVPNKFIHKPWEMELKYQQAIKTIIGKDYPAPIVVHEQARVAALEAFKTLKKK
;
A
#
# COMPACT_ATOMS: atom_id res chain seq x y z
N MET A 1 22.68 16.72 -34.31
CA MET A 1 21.42 17.14 -33.65
C MET A 1 21.50 16.76 -32.18
N SER A 2 20.93 17.59 -31.29
CA SER A 2 20.96 17.29 -29.83
C SER A 2 20.00 16.13 -29.53
N SER A 3 20.51 15.08 -28.90
CA SER A 3 19.70 13.89 -28.56
C SER A 3 18.75 14.16 -27.38
N LYS A 4 17.51 13.66 -27.47
CA LYS A 4 16.41 13.95 -26.55
C LYS A 4 15.83 12.69 -25.93
N ALA A 5 15.36 12.81 -24.68
CA ALA A 5 14.66 11.74 -23.99
C ALA A 5 13.40 12.22 -23.27
N ILE A 6 12.36 11.39 -23.32
CA ILE A 6 11.20 11.47 -22.44
C ILE A 6 11.27 10.31 -21.47
N VAL A 7 11.22 10.60 -20.18
CA VAL A 7 11.14 9.57 -19.14
C VAL A 7 9.71 9.52 -18.59
N TRP A 8 8.97 8.47 -18.94
CA TRP A 8 7.61 8.28 -18.46
C TRP A 8 7.61 7.79 -17.01
N ILE A 9 7.30 8.69 -16.10
CA ILE A 9 7.22 8.48 -14.65
C ILE A 9 5.86 7.90 -14.28
N ARG A 10 5.83 6.93 -13.35
CA ARG A 10 4.59 6.32 -12.85
C ARG A 10 4.56 6.16 -11.33
N GLU A 11 5.29 5.19 -10.78
CA GLU A 11 5.46 4.93 -9.34
C GLU A 11 6.94 5.00 -8.98
N ASP A 12 7.61 6.06 -9.38
CA ASP A 12 9.05 6.24 -9.25
C ASP A 12 9.44 7.72 -9.09
N PHE A 13 8.71 8.44 -8.21
CA PHE A 13 8.92 9.85 -7.88
C PHE A 13 10.20 10.06 -7.04
N ARG A 14 11.36 9.76 -7.64
CA ARG A 14 12.69 9.89 -7.04
C ARG A 14 13.76 10.11 -8.09
N ILE A 15 14.84 10.76 -7.68
CA ILE A 15 16.04 10.92 -8.51
C ILE A 15 17.11 9.87 -8.17
N HIS A 16 17.17 9.39 -6.92
CA HIS A 16 18.08 8.33 -6.52
C HIS A 16 17.51 6.96 -6.85
N HIS A 17 18.38 6.06 -7.30
CA HIS A 17 17.98 4.69 -7.67
C HIS A 17 16.81 4.65 -8.69
N ASN A 18 16.78 5.60 -9.65
CA ASN A 18 15.85 5.63 -10.77
C ASN A 18 16.58 5.26 -12.06
N GLN A 19 16.43 4.01 -12.50
CA GLN A 19 17.20 3.45 -13.59
C GLN A 19 16.87 4.10 -14.94
N ALA A 20 15.60 4.32 -15.24
CA ALA A 20 15.16 4.97 -16.47
C ALA A 20 15.68 6.41 -16.57
N LEU A 21 15.50 7.19 -15.50
CA LEU A 21 15.92 8.59 -15.47
C LEU A 21 17.45 8.72 -15.52
N SER A 22 18.18 7.89 -14.76
CA SER A 22 19.64 7.87 -14.77
C SER A 22 20.21 7.48 -16.13
N TYR A 23 19.60 6.48 -16.79
CA TYR A 23 20.05 6.03 -18.11
C TYR A 23 19.75 7.12 -19.17
N ALA A 24 18.56 7.71 -19.19
CA ALA A 24 18.22 8.80 -20.07
C ALA A 24 19.15 10.01 -19.91
N ALA A 25 19.37 10.44 -18.67
CA ALA A 25 20.23 11.58 -18.39
C ALA A 25 21.70 11.37 -18.79
N ARG A 26 22.23 10.14 -18.77
CA ARG A 26 23.59 9.84 -19.20
C ARG A 26 23.75 9.79 -20.71
N ASN A 27 22.70 9.36 -21.44
CA ASN A 27 22.82 9.04 -22.87
C ASN A 27 22.20 10.12 -23.79
N HIS A 28 21.57 11.16 -23.25
CA HIS A 28 20.94 12.22 -24.02
C HIS A 28 21.31 13.61 -23.51
N ASP A 29 21.39 14.58 -24.42
CA ASP A 29 21.71 15.97 -24.10
C ASP A 29 20.56 16.66 -23.39
N GLN A 30 19.34 16.34 -23.76
CA GLN A 30 18.10 16.93 -23.25
C GLN A 30 17.15 15.88 -22.74
N VAL A 31 16.62 16.06 -21.53
CA VAL A 31 15.72 15.11 -20.87
C VAL A 31 14.52 15.84 -20.30
N THR A 32 13.32 15.28 -20.46
CA THR A 32 12.12 15.67 -19.74
C THR A 32 11.49 14.46 -19.05
N ALA A 33 10.87 14.69 -17.91
CA ALA A 33 10.07 13.70 -17.20
C ALA A 33 8.59 13.90 -17.54
N LEU A 34 7.87 12.87 -17.92
CA LEU A 34 6.45 12.89 -18.25
C LEU A 34 5.66 12.11 -17.22
N TYR A 35 4.68 12.72 -16.57
CA TYR A 35 3.64 12.03 -15.82
C TYR A 35 2.30 12.15 -16.54
N ILE A 36 1.54 11.05 -16.64
CA ILE A 36 0.21 11.05 -17.23
C ILE A 36 -0.81 10.76 -16.15
N TYR A 37 -1.63 11.77 -15.84
CA TYR A 37 -2.72 11.66 -14.88
C TYR A 37 -4.00 11.20 -15.57
N ASN A 38 -4.45 9.99 -15.23
CA ASN A 38 -5.72 9.47 -15.70
C ASN A 38 -6.79 9.60 -14.60
N PRO A 39 -7.71 10.58 -14.68
CA PRO A 39 -8.71 10.80 -13.62
C PRO A 39 -9.58 9.58 -13.32
N LYS A 40 -9.81 8.70 -14.32
CA LYS A 40 -10.62 7.47 -14.16
C LYS A 40 -10.01 6.49 -13.16
N ASN A 41 -8.70 6.56 -12.92
CA ASN A 41 -7.99 5.69 -11.98
C ASN A 41 -8.09 6.16 -10.53
N PHE A 42 -8.49 7.41 -10.28
CA PHE A 42 -8.44 8.04 -8.96
C PHE A 42 -9.79 8.49 -8.42
N ILE A 43 -10.59 9.20 -9.21
CA ILE A 43 -11.84 9.85 -8.75
C ILE A 43 -12.82 8.79 -8.22
N GLY A 44 -13.21 8.97 -6.95
CA GLY A 44 -14.11 8.07 -6.23
C GLY A 44 -13.54 6.68 -5.90
N LYS A 45 -12.24 6.48 -6.13
CA LYS A 45 -11.57 5.18 -5.92
C LYS A 45 -10.29 5.26 -5.08
N ARG A 46 -9.49 6.30 -5.27
CA ARG A 46 -8.15 6.46 -4.66
C ARG A 46 -7.93 7.92 -4.23
N GLU A 47 -8.91 8.53 -3.56
CA GLU A 47 -8.87 9.95 -3.22
C GLU A 47 -7.70 10.29 -2.26
N ALA A 48 -7.40 9.42 -1.29
CA ALA A 48 -6.24 9.64 -0.42
C ALA A 48 -4.94 9.68 -1.22
N GLN A 49 -4.79 8.79 -2.21
CA GLN A 49 -3.61 8.76 -3.06
C GLN A 49 -3.51 9.96 -4.03
N GLN A 50 -4.64 10.59 -4.40
CA GLN A 50 -4.59 11.82 -5.20
C GLN A 50 -3.85 12.93 -4.44
N TRP A 51 -4.10 13.07 -3.14
CA TRP A 51 -3.37 14.03 -2.33
C TRP A 51 -1.88 13.71 -2.28
N TRP A 52 -1.51 12.45 -1.99
CA TRP A 52 -0.11 12.04 -1.95
C TRP A 52 0.59 12.24 -3.30
N LEU A 53 -0.09 11.89 -4.40
CA LEU A 53 0.40 12.07 -5.76
C LEU A 53 0.66 13.55 -6.07
N SER A 54 -0.28 14.44 -5.74
CA SER A 54 -0.10 15.89 -5.91
C SER A 54 1.17 16.38 -5.20
N LYS A 55 1.37 16.00 -3.93
CA LYS A 55 2.57 16.35 -3.17
C LYS A 55 3.84 15.69 -3.71
N SER A 56 3.74 14.45 -4.19
CA SER A 56 4.88 13.75 -4.82
C SER A 56 5.33 14.46 -6.09
N LEU A 57 4.40 14.89 -6.93
CA LEU A 57 4.72 15.62 -8.16
C LEU A 57 5.36 16.98 -7.87
N GLN A 58 4.86 17.72 -6.86
CA GLN A 58 5.47 18.99 -6.42
C GLN A 58 6.93 18.78 -5.98
N SER A 59 7.16 17.86 -5.04
CA SER A 59 8.51 17.59 -4.53
C SER A 59 9.46 17.04 -5.61
N PHE A 60 8.94 16.22 -6.51
CA PHE A 60 9.74 15.64 -7.59
C PHE A 60 10.12 16.70 -8.65
N ASP A 61 9.22 17.64 -8.95
CA ASP A 61 9.51 18.78 -9.83
C ASP A 61 10.61 19.67 -9.25
N ASP A 62 10.56 19.95 -7.93
CA ASP A 62 11.63 20.68 -7.23
C ASP A 62 12.98 19.98 -7.37
N ASP A 63 13.03 18.65 -7.25
CA ASP A 63 14.28 17.88 -7.38
C ASP A 63 14.75 17.81 -8.84
N LEU A 64 13.87 17.63 -9.80
CA LEU A 64 14.20 17.64 -11.23
C LEU A 64 14.68 19.01 -11.71
N SER A 65 14.09 20.09 -11.20
CA SER A 65 14.46 21.47 -11.55
C SER A 65 15.92 21.78 -11.20
N LYS A 66 16.44 21.23 -10.09
CA LYS A 66 17.87 21.34 -9.71
C LYS A 66 18.81 20.69 -10.75
N LEU A 67 18.27 19.76 -11.53
CA LEU A 67 18.96 19.02 -12.58
C LEU A 67 18.72 19.57 -13.98
N ASN A 68 18.01 20.69 -14.13
CA ASN A 68 17.53 21.24 -15.41
C ASN A 68 16.69 20.23 -16.22
N ILE A 69 15.92 19.39 -15.56
CA ILE A 69 14.95 18.46 -16.15
C ILE A 69 13.55 19.01 -15.86
N ASN A 70 12.71 19.15 -16.88
CA ASN A 70 11.33 19.56 -16.70
C ASN A 70 10.47 18.36 -16.28
N LEU A 71 9.46 18.62 -15.43
CA LEU A 71 8.35 17.70 -15.22
C LEU A 71 7.14 18.17 -16.04
N GLU A 72 6.67 17.35 -16.95
CA GLU A 72 5.50 17.57 -17.76
C GLU A 72 4.35 16.69 -17.29
N ILE A 73 3.18 17.27 -17.00
CA ILE A 73 2.03 16.52 -16.50
C ILE A 73 0.89 16.62 -17.50
N GLN A 74 0.57 15.51 -18.14
CA GLN A 74 -0.53 15.40 -19.09
C GLN A 74 -1.77 14.78 -18.42
N SER A 75 -2.96 15.24 -18.77
CA SER A 75 -4.22 14.62 -18.36
C SER A 75 -4.79 13.78 -19.49
N GLY A 76 -5.14 12.53 -19.24
CA GLY A 76 -5.74 11.67 -20.24
C GLY A 76 -5.46 10.18 -20.01
N ASN A 77 -5.83 9.37 -21.00
CA ASN A 77 -5.47 7.97 -21.04
C ASN A 77 -4.00 7.81 -21.47
N GLU A 78 -3.27 6.93 -20.84
CA GLU A 78 -1.84 6.73 -21.06
C GLU A 78 -1.52 6.29 -22.49
N ILE A 79 -2.36 5.40 -23.06
CA ILE A 79 -2.19 4.93 -24.45
C ILE A 79 -2.36 6.10 -25.42
N ASP A 80 -3.41 6.91 -25.22
CA ASP A 80 -3.72 8.03 -26.13
C ASP A 80 -2.60 9.08 -26.10
N VAL A 81 -2.14 9.47 -24.91
CA VAL A 81 -1.08 10.47 -24.76
C VAL A 81 0.23 10.00 -25.39
N LEU A 82 0.62 8.75 -25.12
CA LEU A 82 1.87 8.19 -25.63
C LEU A 82 1.82 7.89 -27.14
N SER A 83 0.65 7.51 -27.68
CA SER A 83 0.46 7.28 -29.11
C SER A 83 0.53 8.57 -29.95
N ASN A 84 0.36 9.72 -29.31
CA ASN A 84 0.51 11.03 -29.98
C ASN A 84 1.98 11.49 -30.11
N ILE A 85 2.93 10.75 -29.51
CA ILE A 85 4.35 11.04 -29.67
C ILE A 85 4.76 10.63 -31.07
N LYS A 86 5.38 11.56 -31.81
CA LYS A 86 5.81 11.34 -33.20
C LYS A 86 7.21 10.76 -33.24
N LYS A 87 7.47 9.94 -34.27
CA LYS A 87 8.80 9.46 -34.60
C LYS A 87 9.79 10.62 -34.76
N SER A 88 10.95 10.47 -34.17
CA SER A 88 12.10 11.34 -34.37
C SER A 88 13.36 10.53 -34.05
N ASP A 89 14.36 10.57 -34.91
CA ASP A 89 15.59 9.79 -34.76
C ASP A 89 16.43 10.25 -33.54
N ASP A 90 16.20 11.48 -33.08
CA ASP A 90 16.87 12.05 -31.91
C ASP A 90 16.10 11.88 -30.60
N LEU A 91 14.91 11.22 -30.61
CA LEU A 91 14.05 11.06 -29.44
C LEU A 91 13.93 9.59 -29.02
N THR A 92 14.14 9.33 -27.74
CA THR A 92 13.91 8.01 -27.12
C THR A 92 13.04 8.12 -25.87
N ILE A 93 12.13 7.15 -25.69
CA ILE A 93 11.23 7.10 -24.52
C ILE A 93 11.71 6.03 -23.53
N TYR A 94 11.77 6.39 -22.26
CA TYR A 94 12.24 5.52 -21.17
C TYR A 94 11.21 5.38 -20.09
N TRP A 95 11.14 4.20 -19.41
CA TRP A 95 10.35 4.03 -18.18
C TRP A 95 10.84 2.86 -17.33
N ASN A 96 10.48 2.87 -16.04
CA ASN A 96 10.60 1.71 -15.17
C ASN A 96 9.28 0.92 -15.18
N LYS A 97 9.31 -0.41 -15.09
CA LYS A 97 8.11 -1.27 -15.06
C LYS A 97 7.24 -0.99 -13.83
N VAL A 98 5.94 -1.21 -13.99
CA VAL A 98 4.95 -1.32 -12.91
C VAL A 98 4.24 -2.66 -13.11
N TYR A 99 3.92 -3.35 -12.03
CA TYR A 99 3.62 -4.78 -12.06
C TYR A 99 2.16 -5.14 -11.77
N GLU A 100 1.23 -4.17 -11.76
CA GLU A 100 -0.18 -4.48 -11.76
C GLU A 100 -0.60 -5.07 -13.13
N PRO A 101 -1.42 -6.14 -13.17
CA PRO A 101 -1.78 -6.83 -14.42
C PRO A 101 -2.34 -5.93 -15.52
N ASP A 102 -3.24 -5.01 -15.16
CA ASP A 102 -3.82 -4.06 -16.13
C ASP A 102 -2.76 -3.09 -16.67
N VAL A 103 -1.79 -2.69 -15.84
CA VAL A 103 -0.68 -1.82 -16.26
C VAL A 103 0.31 -2.58 -17.15
N ILE A 104 0.55 -3.86 -16.88
CA ILE A 104 1.36 -4.73 -17.77
C ILE A 104 0.68 -4.86 -19.12
N ALA A 105 -0.63 -5.14 -19.16
CA ALA A 105 -1.40 -5.25 -20.40
C ALA A 105 -1.40 -3.93 -21.19
N MET A 106 -1.57 -2.79 -20.53
CA MET A 106 -1.44 -1.46 -21.12
C MET A 106 -0.04 -1.24 -21.67
N GLY A 107 1.00 -1.57 -20.91
CA GLY A 107 2.39 -1.45 -21.33
C GLY A 107 2.71 -2.27 -22.59
N LYS A 108 2.09 -3.45 -22.77
CA LYS A 108 2.21 -4.23 -24.00
C LYS A 108 1.62 -3.47 -25.19
N LYS A 109 0.40 -2.94 -25.07
CA LYS A 109 -0.24 -2.15 -26.15
C LYS A 109 0.59 -0.92 -26.55
N ILE A 110 1.21 -0.24 -25.58
CA ILE A 110 2.08 0.91 -25.83
C ILE A 110 3.33 0.47 -26.60
N ARG A 111 4.00 -0.62 -26.21
CA ARG A 111 5.16 -1.15 -26.91
C ARG A 111 4.82 -1.55 -28.35
N ASP A 112 3.71 -2.26 -28.54
CA ASP A 112 3.24 -2.68 -29.87
C ASP A 112 2.98 -1.45 -30.76
N ASN A 113 2.40 -0.38 -30.21
CA ASN A 113 2.21 0.89 -30.90
C ASN A 113 3.56 1.56 -31.27
N PHE A 114 4.52 1.60 -30.34
CA PHE A 114 5.83 2.18 -30.57
C PHE A 114 6.62 1.41 -31.65
N ILE A 115 6.57 0.08 -31.63
CA ILE A 115 7.18 -0.75 -32.67
C ILE A 115 6.56 -0.46 -34.04
N LYS A 116 5.22 -0.41 -34.12
CA LYS A 116 4.50 -0.10 -35.37
C LYS A 116 4.85 1.27 -35.96
N ASN A 117 5.07 2.27 -35.09
CA ASN A 117 5.37 3.65 -35.49
C ASN A 117 6.88 3.96 -35.46
N GLU A 118 7.72 2.97 -35.30
CA GLU A 118 9.20 3.08 -35.25
C GLU A 118 9.71 4.11 -34.23
N ILE A 119 9.06 4.17 -33.06
CA ILE A 119 9.44 5.06 -31.97
C ILE A 119 10.49 4.34 -31.10
N ASN A 120 11.61 4.99 -30.85
CA ASN A 120 12.67 4.45 -30.01
C ASN A 120 12.24 4.41 -28.54
N PHE A 121 12.39 3.27 -27.87
CA PHE A 121 12.09 3.13 -26.44
C PHE A 121 12.96 2.09 -25.74
N LYS A 122 13.08 2.25 -24.42
CA LYS A 122 13.71 1.27 -23.52
C LYS A 122 13.07 1.30 -22.15
N TYR A 123 12.92 0.14 -21.51
CA TYR A 123 12.37 0.05 -20.17
C TYR A 123 13.26 -0.80 -19.25
N PHE A 124 13.07 -0.58 -17.96
CA PHE A 124 13.90 -1.15 -16.90
C PHE A 124 13.05 -1.84 -15.85
N LYS A 125 13.67 -2.61 -14.96
CA LYS A 125 13.01 -3.21 -13.80
C LYS A 125 12.37 -2.10 -12.93
N GLY A 126 11.20 -2.37 -12.40
CA GLY A 126 10.49 -1.45 -11.53
C GLY A 126 10.90 -1.57 -10.07
N ASN A 127 10.06 -1.06 -9.17
CA ASN A 127 10.31 -1.06 -7.73
C ASN A 127 10.04 -2.42 -7.08
N THR A 128 10.78 -3.45 -7.51
CA THR A 128 10.76 -4.83 -6.98
C THR A 128 12.19 -5.36 -6.81
N LEU A 129 12.35 -6.40 -6.01
CA LEU A 129 13.65 -7.06 -5.82
C LEU A 129 13.99 -7.95 -7.00
N ASN A 130 13.02 -8.72 -7.49
CA ASN A 130 13.17 -9.64 -8.62
C ASN A 130 12.13 -9.36 -9.69
N GLU A 131 12.36 -9.85 -10.91
CA GLU A 131 11.31 -10.05 -11.89
C GLU A 131 10.52 -11.31 -11.48
N PHE A 132 9.18 -11.27 -11.51
CA PHE A 132 8.36 -12.36 -10.96
C PHE A 132 8.50 -13.67 -11.72
N GLN A 133 8.75 -13.61 -13.04
CA GLN A 133 8.99 -14.80 -13.86
C GLN A 133 10.23 -15.59 -13.43
N ASP A 134 11.16 -14.96 -12.70
CA ASP A 134 12.39 -15.61 -12.24
C ASP A 134 12.19 -16.36 -10.92
N VAL A 135 11.08 -16.09 -10.19
CA VAL A 135 10.79 -16.68 -8.89
C VAL A 135 9.73 -17.77 -9.03
N LYS A 136 10.18 -18.99 -9.31
CA LYS A 136 9.34 -20.19 -9.51
C LYS A 136 9.87 -21.37 -8.71
N LYS A 137 9.03 -22.37 -8.52
CA LYS A 137 9.44 -23.67 -8.04
C LYS A 137 10.26 -24.41 -9.08
N ASN A 138 10.90 -25.50 -8.69
CA ASN A 138 11.70 -26.35 -9.59
C ASN A 138 10.88 -26.92 -10.75
N ASP A 139 9.57 -27.14 -10.55
CA ASP A 139 8.64 -27.62 -11.58
C ASP A 139 8.11 -26.47 -12.49
N GLY A 140 8.62 -25.26 -12.35
CA GLY A 140 8.21 -24.09 -13.11
C GLY A 140 6.91 -23.44 -12.65
N THR A 141 6.21 -24.01 -11.66
CA THR A 141 4.94 -23.46 -11.16
C THR A 141 5.15 -22.34 -10.13
N PRO A 142 4.19 -21.41 -9.98
CA PRO A 142 4.28 -20.33 -8.98
C PRO A 142 4.07 -20.82 -7.55
N PHE A 143 4.61 -20.07 -6.61
CA PHE A 143 4.40 -20.30 -5.20
C PHE A 143 3.02 -19.78 -4.73
N LYS A 144 2.38 -20.53 -3.81
CA LYS A 144 1.16 -20.13 -3.08
C LYS A 144 1.37 -20.04 -1.57
N VAL A 145 2.62 -20.23 -1.10
CA VAL A 145 3.02 -20.19 0.32
C VAL A 145 4.23 -19.27 0.46
N PHE A 146 4.19 -18.39 1.46
CA PHE A 146 5.19 -17.34 1.63
C PHE A 146 6.60 -17.85 1.91
N THR A 147 6.76 -18.77 2.87
CA THR A 147 8.09 -19.20 3.33
C THR A 147 8.96 -19.78 2.20
N PRO A 148 8.49 -20.75 1.40
CA PRO A 148 9.29 -21.23 0.26
C PRO A 148 9.49 -20.19 -0.83
N PHE A 149 8.47 -19.34 -1.09
CA PHE A 149 8.61 -18.22 -2.02
C PHE A 149 9.76 -17.30 -1.61
N TRP A 150 9.74 -16.82 -0.36
CA TRP A 150 10.71 -15.83 0.09
C TRP A 150 12.13 -16.40 0.16
N ARG A 151 12.27 -17.65 0.57
CA ARG A 151 13.58 -18.33 0.55
C ARG A 151 14.19 -18.31 -0.86
N THR A 152 13.40 -18.66 -1.88
CA THR A 152 13.85 -18.64 -3.29
C THR A 152 14.10 -17.22 -3.78
N ALA A 153 13.18 -16.30 -3.55
CA ALA A 153 13.28 -14.92 -4.00
C ALA A 153 14.49 -14.18 -3.38
N GLU A 154 14.73 -14.39 -2.08
CA GLU A 154 15.89 -13.80 -1.38
C GLU A 154 17.21 -14.36 -1.94
N GLN A 155 17.31 -15.64 -2.22
CA GLN A 155 18.50 -16.25 -2.84
C GLN A 155 18.77 -15.72 -4.25
N ILE A 156 17.73 -15.63 -5.09
CA ILE A 156 17.85 -15.08 -6.46
C ILE A 156 18.38 -13.64 -6.38
N TYR A 157 17.79 -12.82 -5.51
CA TYR A 157 18.24 -11.45 -5.31
C TYR A 157 19.71 -11.38 -4.89
N LEU A 158 20.15 -12.24 -3.95
CA LEU A 158 21.49 -12.28 -3.43
C LEU A 158 22.55 -12.69 -4.45
N ASN A 159 22.18 -13.56 -5.35
CA ASN A 159 23.04 -14.06 -6.43
C ASN A 159 23.00 -13.15 -7.65
N SER A 160 22.09 -12.16 -7.70
CA SER A 160 22.04 -11.20 -8.81
C SER A 160 23.15 -10.17 -8.71
N VAL A 161 23.62 -9.70 -9.87
CA VAL A 161 24.57 -8.59 -9.94
C VAL A 161 23.81 -7.29 -9.61
N PRO A 162 24.21 -6.52 -8.57
CA PRO A 162 23.57 -5.25 -8.26
C PRO A 162 23.63 -4.29 -9.45
N THR A 163 22.50 -3.72 -9.82
CA THR A 163 22.46 -2.71 -10.85
C THR A 163 23.15 -1.43 -10.37
N LYS A 164 24.28 -1.09 -10.97
CA LYS A 164 24.95 0.19 -10.73
C LYS A 164 24.13 1.31 -11.39
N ILE A 165 23.50 2.15 -10.57
CA ILE A 165 22.76 3.32 -11.04
C ILE A 165 23.61 4.55 -10.79
N SER A 166 23.97 5.22 -11.88
CA SER A 166 24.80 6.42 -11.82
C SER A 166 24.00 7.60 -11.26
N LYS A 167 24.68 8.48 -10.55
CA LYS A 167 24.13 9.77 -10.16
C LYS A 167 23.71 10.55 -11.41
N ILE A 168 22.54 11.16 -11.38
CA ILE A 168 22.03 11.96 -12.49
C ILE A 168 22.83 13.26 -12.54
N GLN A 169 23.38 13.56 -13.72
CA GLN A 169 24.10 14.80 -13.97
C GLN A 169 23.11 15.91 -14.37
N LYS A 170 23.38 17.14 -13.95
CA LYS A 170 22.62 18.32 -14.36
C LYS A 170 22.74 18.49 -15.87
N LYS A 171 21.61 18.79 -16.53
CA LYS A 171 21.58 19.05 -17.96
C LYS A 171 21.88 20.53 -18.25
N ASP A 172 22.50 20.79 -19.40
CA ASP A 172 22.85 22.18 -19.80
C ASP A 172 21.58 22.96 -20.16
N LYS A 173 20.63 22.32 -20.84
CA LYS A 173 19.40 22.95 -21.32
C LYS A 173 18.17 22.15 -20.89
N LYS A 174 17.12 22.88 -20.54
CA LYS A 174 15.79 22.31 -20.33
C LYS A 174 15.18 21.88 -21.66
N PHE A 175 14.38 20.81 -21.62
CA PHE A 175 13.63 20.30 -22.75
C PHE A 175 12.16 20.18 -22.37
N THR A 176 11.27 20.65 -23.26
CA THR A 176 9.82 20.51 -23.13
C THR A 176 9.28 19.91 -24.41
N TYR A 177 8.51 18.82 -24.27
CA TYR A 177 7.87 18.16 -25.41
C TYR A 177 6.40 18.58 -25.57
N PHE A 178 5.63 18.58 -24.46
CA PHE A 178 4.22 18.94 -24.47
C PHE A 178 4.02 20.43 -24.14
N LYS A 179 3.30 21.15 -25.01
CA LYS A 179 3.07 22.59 -24.84
C LYS A 179 2.08 22.93 -23.71
N LYS A 180 1.13 22.03 -23.43
CA LYS A 180 0.06 22.25 -22.45
C LYS A 180 0.16 21.20 -21.35
N ASN A 181 0.34 21.65 -20.11
CA ASN A 181 0.45 20.82 -18.92
C ASN A 181 -0.63 21.21 -17.90
N ILE A 182 -1.00 20.26 -17.02
CA ILE A 182 -1.79 20.53 -15.83
C ILE A 182 -0.86 20.70 -14.62
N SER A 183 -1.35 21.42 -13.59
CA SER A 183 -0.62 21.60 -12.34
C SER A 183 -0.79 20.39 -11.42
N PRO A 184 0.18 20.07 -10.55
CA PRO A 184 -0.01 19.09 -9.47
C PRO A 184 -1.24 19.38 -8.60
N THR A 185 -1.63 20.63 -8.41
CA THR A 185 -2.82 21.01 -7.63
C THR A 185 -4.13 20.65 -8.31
N ASP A 186 -4.17 20.53 -9.65
CA ASP A 186 -5.36 20.12 -10.41
C ASP A 186 -5.73 18.66 -10.18
N ILE A 187 -4.81 17.88 -9.62
CA ILE A 187 -5.01 16.45 -9.30
C ILE A 187 -5.75 16.25 -7.97
N LEU A 188 -5.78 17.25 -7.09
CA LEU A 188 -6.36 17.12 -5.75
C LEU A 188 -7.84 16.72 -5.79
N PRO A 189 -8.32 15.89 -4.82
CA PRO A 189 -9.72 15.53 -4.73
C PRO A 189 -10.60 16.76 -4.54
N LYS A 190 -11.80 16.77 -5.15
CA LYS A 190 -12.78 17.86 -4.98
C LYS A 190 -13.21 18.03 -3.51
N LYS A 191 -13.41 16.93 -2.79
CA LYS A 191 -13.73 16.94 -1.35
C LYS A 191 -12.45 17.08 -0.55
N LYS A 192 -12.35 18.13 0.25
CA LYS A 192 -11.10 18.53 0.95
C LYS A 192 -10.83 17.75 2.25
N TRP A 193 -11.34 16.52 2.40
CA TRP A 193 -11.14 15.70 3.58
C TRP A 193 -9.67 15.31 3.82
N TYR A 194 -8.86 15.33 2.78
CA TYR A 194 -7.42 15.06 2.78
C TYR A 194 -6.57 16.13 3.51
N LYS A 195 -7.10 17.35 3.75
CA LYS A 195 -6.33 18.45 4.36
C LYS A 195 -5.71 18.07 5.71
N LYS A 196 -6.35 17.18 6.43
CA LYS A 196 -5.86 16.66 7.72
C LYS A 196 -4.59 15.84 7.59
N PHE A 197 -4.30 15.24 6.43
CA PHE A 197 -3.09 14.43 6.21
C PHE A 197 -1.81 15.25 6.36
N GLU A 198 -1.84 16.54 6.08
CA GLU A 198 -0.70 17.46 6.22
C GLU A 198 -0.16 17.55 7.66
N LYS A 199 -0.98 17.18 8.67
CA LYS A 199 -0.56 17.10 10.07
C LYS A 199 0.32 15.88 10.37
N TYR A 200 0.25 14.86 9.52
CA TYR A 200 0.85 13.55 9.77
C TYR A 200 1.96 13.19 8.78
N TRP A 201 1.96 13.82 7.60
CA TRP A 201 2.80 13.40 6.50
C TRP A 201 3.48 14.59 5.79
N GLU A 202 4.75 14.43 5.60
CA GLU A 202 5.58 15.24 4.71
C GLU A 202 6.04 14.36 3.55
N VAL A 203 5.81 14.81 2.29
CA VAL A 203 5.90 13.95 1.11
C VAL A 203 7.07 14.39 0.23
N SER A 204 8.19 13.67 0.33
CA SER A 204 9.35 13.84 -0.54
C SER A 204 10.26 12.61 -0.53
N GLU A 205 11.17 12.52 -1.51
CA GLU A 205 12.22 11.51 -1.52
C GLU A 205 13.14 11.64 -0.30
N SER A 206 13.56 12.85 0.04
CA SER A 206 14.46 13.13 1.18
C SER A 206 13.86 12.68 2.51
N ILE A 207 12.57 12.88 2.71
CA ILE A 207 11.85 12.41 3.91
C ILE A 207 11.78 10.88 3.96
N SER A 208 11.62 10.20 2.83
CA SER A 208 11.68 8.74 2.80
C SER A 208 13.03 8.19 3.30
N HIS A 209 14.11 8.83 2.90
CA HIS A 209 15.46 8.49 3.38
C HIS A 209 15.65 8.82 4.88
N LYS A 210 15.05 9.91 5.38
CA LYS A 210 15.03 10.23 6.82
C LYS A 210 14.30 9.14 7.62
N TYR A 211 13.15 8.66 7.13
CA TYR A 211 12.42 7.54 7.75
C TYR A 211 13.23 6.24 7.71
N LEU A 212 13.93 5.96 6.61
CA LEU A 212 14.81 4.79 6.53
C LEU A 212 15.96 4.89 7.55
N LYS A 213 16.61 6.05 7.63
CA LYS A 213 17.68 6.29 8.63
C LYS A 213 17.16 6.10 10.06
N ASN A 214 15.99 6.64 10.39
CA ASN A 214 15.38 6.47 11.70
C ASN A 214 15.03 4.99 11.98
N LEU A 215 14.51 4.26 10.99
CA LEU A 215 14.28 2.83 11.14
C LEU A 215 15.58 2.09 11.51
N ILE A 216 16.64 2.30 10.74
CA ILE A 216 17.92 1.58 10.91
C ILE A 216 18.58 1.89 12.25
N ASN A 217 18.57 3.15 12.66
CA ASN A 217 19.28 3.58 13.85
C ASN A 217 18.49 3.34 15.16
N GLU A 218 17.16 3.55 15.13
CA GLU A 218 16.38 3.67 16.35
C GLU A 218 15.37 2.51 16.55
N LYS A 219 14.84 1.92 15.47
CA LYS A 219 13.67 1.05 15.59
C LYS A 219 13.95 -0.41 15.25
N ILE A 220 14.88 -0.69 14.37
CA ILE A 220 15.00 -2.01 13.73
C ILE A 220 15.39 -3.11 14.72
N LYS A 221 16.13 -2.76 15.77
CA LYS A 221 16.55 -3.72 16.80
C LYS A 221 15.34 -4.36 17.49
N ASP A 222 14.38 -3.52 17.89
CA ASP A 222 13.19 -3.94 18.63
C ASP A 222 11.96 -4.09 17.73
N TYR A 223 12.13 -3.97 16.42
CA TYR A 223 11.06 -4.07 15.43
C TYR A 223 10.23 -5.33 15.59
N GLY A 224 10.88 -6.44 15.96
CA GLY A 224 10.23 -7.72 16.16
C GLY A 224 9.06 -7.71 17.15
N THR A 225 9.12 -6.85 18.16
CA THR A 225 8.11 -6.70 19.22
C THR A 225 7.27 -5.46 18.98
N ASN A 226 7.92 -4.30 18.80
CA ASN A 226 7.26 -3.00 18.76
C ASN A 226 6.34 -2.82 17.55
N ARG A 227 6.60 -3.55 16.45
CA ARG A 227 5.74 -3.55 15.25
C ARG A 227 4.31 -4.04 15.50
N ASP A 228 4.07 -4.74 16.59
CA ASP A 228 2.75 -5.28 16.92
C ASP A 228 1.95 -4.39 17.87
N ILE A 229 2.57 -3.37 18.46
CA ILE A 229 1.96 -2.48 19.46
C ILE A 229 1.56 -1.16 18.79
N PRO A 230 0.26 -0.92 18.52
CA PRO A 230 -0.19 0.22 17.73
C PRO A 230 -0.01 1.59 18.42
N SER A 231 0.11 1.61 19.76
CA SER A 231 0.39 2.83 20.52
C SER A 231 1.86 3.25 20.48
N VAL A 232 2.76 2.37 20.02
CA VAL A 232 4.20 2.62 19.91
C VAL A 232 4.58 2.94 18.47
N GLU A 233 5.45 3.92 18.25
CA GLU A 233 5.99 4.22 16.92
C GLU A 233 7.06 3.21 16.49
N GLY A 234 6.72 1.91 16.55
CA GLY A 234 7.60 0.78 16.24
C GLY A 234 7.74 0.45 14.76
N THR A 235 6.93 1.05 13.87
CA THR A 235 6.97 0.79 12.43
C THR A 235 7.82 1.82 11.67
N SER A 236 8.22 1.48 10.44
CA SER A 236 8.99 2.40 9.60
C SER A 236 8.18 3.54 9.00
N LYS A 237 6.86 3.38 8.86
CA LYS A 237 5.96 4.26 8.08
C LYS A 237 6.42 4.51 6.62
N LEU A 238 7.24 3.62 6.06
CA LEU A 238 7.75 3.74 4.69
C LEU A 238 6.76 3.27 3.61
N SER A 239 5.65 2.62 3.98
CA SER A 239 4.73 2.01 3.01
C SER A 239 4.17 3.00 1.96
N PRO A 240 3.77 4.26 2.28
CA PRO A 240 3.34 5.21 1.26
C PRO A 240 4.49 5.61 0.31
N TYR A 241 5.69 5.81 0.84
CA TYR A 241 6.87 6.19 0.05
C TYR A 241 7.32 5.07 -0.89
N ILE A 242 7.22 3.80 -0.46
CA ILE A 242 7.50 2.63 -1.31
C ILE A 242 6.44 2.55 -2.42
N LYS A 243 5.15 2.73 -2.09
CA LYS A 243 4.05 2.68 -3.07
C LYS A 243 4.20 3.72 -4.17
N HIS A 244 4.54 4.94 -3.80
CA HIS A 244 4.73 6.03 -4.76
C HIS A 244 6.16 6.10 -5.33
N GLY A 245 7.01 5.16 -4.93
CA GLY A 245 8.36 5.01 -5.46
C GLY A 245 9.31 6.15 -5.11
N GLN A 246 9.06 6.86 -4.01
CA GLN A 246 9.99 7.86 -3.45
C GLN A 246 11.22 7.20 -2.80
N ILE A 247 11.14 5.89 -2.56
CA ILE A 247 12.27 5.06 -2.18
C ILE A 247 12.19 3.71 -2.86
N HIS A 248 13.34 3.20 -3.33
CA HIS A 248 13.41 1.89 -3.95
C HIS A 248 13.54 0.79 -2.88
N VAL A 249 12.84 -0.33 -3.08
CA VAL A 249 12.85 -1.45 -2.12
C VAL A 249 14.25 -2.05 -1.95
N GLU A 250 15.08 -2.08 -3.00
CA GLU A 250 16.49 -2.52 -2.91
C GLU A 250 17.31 -1.62 -2.00
N THR A 251 17.08 -0.30 -2.01
CA THR A 251 17.77 0.63 -1.11
C THR A 251 17.49 0.29 0.35
N ILE A 252 16.24 -0.03 0.65
CA ILE A 252 15.81 -0.42 2.01
C ILE A 252 16.45 -1.76 2.40
N LEU A 253 16.34 -2.77 1.54
CA LEU A 253 16.88 -4.10 1.81
C LEU A 253 18.41 -4.06 2.02
N ASN A 254 19.12 -3.35 1.15
CA ASN A 254 20.59 -3.23 1.25
C ASN A 254 20.99 -2.56 2.57
N LYS A 255 20.30 -1.48 2.99
CA LYS A 255 20.53 -0.84 4.29
C LYS A 255 20.26 -1.76 5.48
N CYS A 256 19.22 -2.57 5.42
CA CYS A 256 18.98 -3.58 6.46
C CYS A 256 20.08 -4.64 6.51
N ARG A 257 20.67 -4.99 5.37
CA ARG A 257 21.73 -6.01 5.26
C ARG A 257 23.12 -5.51 5.65
N GLU A 258 23.33 -4.20 5.68
CA GLU A 258 24.56 -3.60 6.25
C GLU A 258 24.68 -3.87 7.76
N ILE A 259 23.57 -4.14 8.46
CA ILE A 259 23.54 -4.47 9.90
C ILE A 259 24.11 -5.88 10.10
N LYS A 260 25.20 -5.96 10.85
CA LYS A 260 25.90 -7.23 11.14
C LYS A 260 26.14 -7.39 12.65
N PRO A 261 25.80 -8.53 13.26
CA PRO A 261 24.99 -9.62 12.68
C PRO A 261 23.53 -9.20 12.48
N ILE A 262 22.82 -9.85 11.53
CA ILE A 262 21.38 -9.62 11.33
C ILE A 262 20.63 -10.11 12.57
N ASN A 263 20.03 -9.19 13.32
CA ASN A 263 19.21 -9.50 14.49
C ASN A 263 17.77 -9.89 14.11
N ILE A 264 17.00 -10.34 15.12
CA ILE A 264 15.61 -10.83 14.94
C ILE A 264 14.71 -9.72 14.35
N GLY A 265 14.84 -8.48 14.82
CA GLY A 265 14.07 -7.34 14.33
C GLY A 265 14.34 -7.05 12.86
N THR A 266 15.64 -7.00 12.49
CA THR A 266 16.07 -6.83 11.09
C THR A 266 15.54 -7.94 10.19
N ARG A 267 15.64 -9.21 10.61
CA ARG A 267 15.11 -10.35 9.85
C ARG A 267 13.59 -10.24 9.66
N LYS A 268 12.86 -9.87 10.70
CA LYS A 268 11.42 -9.64 10.60
C LYS A 268 11.08 -8.52 9.63
N TYR A 269 11.81 -7.40 9.66
CA TYR A 269 11.59 -6.30 8.72
C TYR A 269 11.86 -6.71 7.27
N ILE A 270 12.95 -7.43 7.02
CA ILE A 270 13.26 -7.99 5.69
C ILE A 270 12.13 -8.91 5.20
N ASN A 271 11.55 -9.72 6.08
CA ASN A 271 10.40 -10.57 5.72
C ASN A 271 9.15 -9.74 5.33
N GLU A 272 8.95 -8.54 5.89
CA GLU A 272 7.84 -7.67 5.44
C GLU A 272 8.04 -7.18 3.99
N LEU A 273 9.27 -6.91 3.59
CA LEU A 273 9.58 -6.64 2.18
C LEU A 273 9.28 -7.89 1.31
N GLY A 274 9.60 -9.07 1.83
CA GLY A 274 9.27 -10.35 1.19
C GLY A 274 7.77 -10.55 1.00
N TRP A 275 6.94 -10.21 1.98
CA TRP A 275 5.48 -10.27 1.86
C TRP A 275 4.94 -9.37 0.74
N ARG A 276 5.54 -8.19 0.56
CA ARG A 276 5.22 -7.31 -0.57
C ARG A 276 5.55 -7.99 -1.91
N GLU A 277 6.74 -8.55 -2.06
CA GLU A 277 7.16 -9.28 -3.27
C GLU A 277 6.23 -10.47 -3.55
N PHE A 278 5.85 -11.23 -2.50
CA PHE A 278 4.91 -12.34 -2.61
C PHE A 278 3.54 -11.90 -3.11
N SER A 279 3.01 -10.79 -2.58
CA SER A 279 1.72 -10.24 -3.01
C SER A 279 1.74 -9.86 -4.50
N HIS A 280 2.80 -9.21 -4.95
CA HIS A 280 2.99 -8.89 -6.37
C HIS A 280 3.11 -10.14 -7.25
N SER A 281 3.84 -11.16 -6.80
CA SER A 281 3.92 -12.45 -7.48
C SER A 281 2.54 -13.09 -7.61
N LEU A 282 1.72 -13.07 -6.55
CA LEU A 282 0.38 -13.65 -6.56
C LEU A 282 -0.53 -13.01 -7.62
N ILE A 283 -0.61 -11.68 -7.71
CA ILE A 283 -1.49 -11.05 -8.71
C ILE A 283 -0.98 -11.21 -10.15
N ASN A 284 0.32 -11.43 -10.34
CA ASN A 284 0.88 -11.67 -11.67
C ASN A 284 0.59 -13.09 -12.16
N TYR A 285 0.64 -14.09 -11.28
CA TYR A 285 0.34 -15.46 -11.64
C TYR A 285 -1.13 -15.85 -11.53
N PHE A 286 -1.89 -15.16 -10.70
CA PHE A 286 -3.30 -15.40 -10.44
C PHE A 286 -4.09 -14.09 -10.52
N PRO A 287 -4.12 -13.40 -11.69
CA PRO A 287 -4.76 -12.09 -11.83
C PRO A 287 -6.27 -12.11 -11.53
N GLU A 288 -6.90 -13.29 -11.62
CA GLU A 288 -8.31 -13.49 -11.26
C GLU A 288 -8.62 -13.15 -9.79
N ILE A 289 -7.61 -13.18 -8.89
CA ILE A 289 -7.80 -12.83 -7.48
C ILE A 289 -8.17 -11.34 -7.28
N LEU A 290 -7.91 -10.49 -8.25
CA LEU A 290 -8.33 -9.09 -8.22
C LEU A 290 -9.85 -8.93 -8.23
N LYS A 291 -10.57 -9.91 -8.78
CA LYS A 291 -12.02 -9.89 -8.96
C LYS A 291 -12.77 -10.97 -8.17
N GLY A 292 -12.08 -12.02 -7.75
CA GLY A 292 -12.68 -13.17 -7.08
C GLY A 292 -11.77 -13.80 -6.04
N ASN A 293 -12.19 -14.92 -5.47
CA ASN A 293 -11.41 -15.63 -4.47
C ASN A 293 -10.36 -16.55 -5.11
N LEU A 294 -9.15 -16.62 -4.53
CA LEU A 294 -8.14 -17.61 -4.95
C LEU A 294 -8.64 -19.02 -4.66
N ARG A 295 -9.24 -19.23 -3.49
CA ARG A 295 -9.90 -20.49 -3.11
C ARG A 295 -11.37 -20.40 -3.51
N LYS A 296 -11.71 -21.06 -4.62
CA LYS A 296 -13.02 -20.95 -5.28
C LYS A 296 -14.20 -21.43 -4.45
N GLU A 297 -14.00 -22.31 -3.47
CA GLU A 297 -15.05 -22.70 -2.54
C GLU A 297 -15.66 -21.50 -1.81
N PHE A 298 -14.91 -20.41 -1.59
CA PHE A 298 -15.40 -19.19 -0.95
C PHE A 298 -16.33 -18.35 -1.83
N ASP A 299 -16.48 -18.66 -3.12
CA ASP A 299 -17.49 -18.02 -3.98
C ASP A 299 -18.91 -18.35 -3.50
N ARG A 300 -19.06 -19.48 -2.77
CA ARG A 300 -20.34 -19.92 -2.16
C ARG A 300 -20.48 -19.53 -0.69
N PHE A 301 -19.53 -18.77 -0.13
CA PHE A 301 -19.63 -18.34 1.27
C PHE A 301 -20.86 -17.44 1.45
N PRO A 302 -21.72 -17.69 2.47
CA PRO A 302 -22.97 -16.93 2.67
C PRO A 302 -22.68 -15.54 3.26
N TRP A 303 -22.19 -14.64 2.43
CA TRP A 303 -21.96 -13.24 2.79
C TRP A 303 -23.26 -12.54 3.11
N VAL A 304 -23.24 -11.64 4.10
CA VAL A 304 -24.40 -10.85 4.53
C VAL A 304 -24.29 -9.45 3.92
N LYS A 305 -25.35 -8.98 3.29
CA LYS A 305 -25.49 -7.58 2.87
C LYS A 305 -26.18 -6.80 4.00
N ASN A 306 -25.43 -5.92 4.68
CA ASN A 306 -25.95 -5.07 5.75
C ASN A 306 -25.28 -3.70 5.71
N ASP A 307 -25.96 -2.74 5.07
CA ASP A 307 -25.44 -1.39 4.88
C ASP A 307 -25.29 -0.62 6.21
N LYS A 308 -26.14 -0.89 7.21
CA LYS A 308 -26.04 -0.29 8.56
C LYS A 308 -24.74 -0.73 9.24
N PHE A 309 -24.45 -2.02 9.23
CA PHE A 309 -23.22 -2.57 9.80
C PHE A 309 -21.99 -2.11 9.04
N LEU A 310 -22.04 -2.10 7.70
CA LEU A 310 -20.96 -1.60 6.86
C LEU A 310 -20.67 -0.12 7.15
N LYS A 311 -21.71 0.70 7.32
CA LYS A 311 -21.57 2.11 7.68
C LYS A 311 -20.93 2.25 9.06
N ALA A 312 -21.41 1.53 10.07
CA ALA A 312 -20.85 1.55 11.41
C ALA A 312 -19.36 1.17 11.42
N TRP A 313 -18.98 0.13 10.66
CA TRP A 313 -17.59 -0.26 10.50
C TRP A 313 -16.76 0.85 9.83
N LYS A 314 -17.21 1.41 8.70
CA LYS A 314 -16.50 2.49 7.98
C LYS A 314 -16.28 3.75 8.83
N THR A 315 -17.21 4.05 9.74
CA THR A 315 -17.16 5.26 10.56
C THR A 315 -16.56 5.06 11.95
N GLY A 316 -16.13 3.83 12.29
CA GLY A 316 -15.59 3.52 13.62
C GLY A 316 -16.63 3.69 14.72
N MET A 317 -17.82 3.09 14.53
CA MET A 317 -18.99 3.15 15.42
C MET A 317 -19.56 1.75 15.65
N THR A 318 -18.68 0.75 15.77
CA THR A 318 -19.08 -0.67 15.95
C THR A 318 -19.35 -1.04 17.41
N GLY A 319 -18.90 -0.20 18.35
CA GLY A 319 -18.90 -0.50 19.78
C GLY A 319 -17.75 -1.41 20.21
N TYR A 320 -16.83 -1.78 19.32
CA TYR A 320 -15.60 -2.50 19.61
C TYR A 320 -14.41 -1.52 19.56
N PRO A 321 -13.86 -1.07 20.71
CA PRO A 321 -12.93 0.06 20.76
C PRO A 321 -11.71 -0.05 19.86
N ILE A 322 -11.06 -1.22 19.77
CA ILE A 322 -9.89 -1.42 18.92
C ILE A 322 -10.24 -1.36 17.42
N VAL A 323 -11.44 -1.80 17.03
CA VAL A 323 -11.95 -1.72 15.66
C VAL A 323 -12.24 -0.27 15.30
N ASP A 324 -12.96 0.43 16.18
CA ASP A 324 -13.37 1.81 15.99
C ASP A 324 -12.16 2.75 15.94
N ALA A 325 -11.18 2.55 16.83
CA ALA A 325 -9.91 3.25 16.82
C ALA A 325 -9.17 3.09 15.48
N GLY A 326 -9.10 1.87 14.96
CA GLY A 326 -8.44 1.60 13.68
C GLY A 326 -9.12 2.29 12.51
N MET A 327 -10.44 2.26 12.42
CA MET A 327 -11.17 2.90 11.34
C MET A 327 -11.09 4.43 11.39
N ARG A 328 -11.05 5.00 12.59
CA ARG A 328 -10.85 6.44 12.80
C ARG A 328 -9.41 6.87 12.50
N GLU A 329 -8.39 6.09 12.90
CA GLU A 329 -7.00 6.31 12.48
C GLU A 329 -6.88 6.34 10.95
N LEU A 330 -7.47 5.35 10.25
CA LEU A 330 -7.46 5.28 8.80
C LEU A 330 -8.04 6.54 8.18
N PHE A 331 -9.22 6.95 8.62
CA PHE A 331 -9.89 8.11 8.06
C PHE A 331 -9.17 9.42 8.37
N GLU A 332 -8.54 9.54 9.56
CA GLU A 332 -7.84 10.75 10.00
C GLU A 332 -6.48 10.90 9.34
N THR A 333 -5.72 9.81 9.19
CA THR A 333 -4.32 9.86 8.77
C THR A 333 -4.05 9.35 7.36
N GLY A 334 -5.02 8.67 6.73
CA GLY A 334 -4.81 7.93 5.48
C GLY A 334 -3.95 6.67 5.65
N TRP A 335 -3.71 6.23 6.89
CA TRP A 335 -2.89 5.08 7.21
C TRP A 335 -3.47 4.33 8.42
N MET A 336 -3.16 3.07 8.56
CA MET A 336 -3.54 2.25 9.71
C MET A 336 -2.42 1.28 10.05
N HIS A 337 -2.17 1.10 11.34
CA HIS A 337 -1.19 0.14 11.83
C HIS A 337 -1.50 -1.29 11.38
N ASN A 338 -0.49 -2.06 10.92
CA ASN A 338 -0.71 -3.39 10.32
C ASN A 338 -1.50 -4.36 11.21
N ARG A 339 -1.17 -4.43 12.51
CA ARG A 339 -1.90 -5.28 13.46
C ARG A 339 -3.40 -4.92 13.50
N VAL A 340 -3.70 -3.63 13.46
CA VAL A 340 -5.08 -3.15 13.49
C VAL A 340 -5.80 -3.44 12.18
N ARG A 341 -5.12 -3.34 11.00
CA ARG A 341 -5.70 -3.77 9.71
C ARG A 341 -6.20 -5.22 9.77
N MET A 342 -5.44 -6.12 10.41
CA MET A 342 -5.84 -7.52 10.57
C MET A 342 -7.09 -7.65 11.46
N VAL A 343 -7.19 -6.88 12.54
CA VAL A 343 -8.34 -6.91 13.47
C VAL A 343 -9.59 -6.36 12.80
N VAL A 344 -9.52 -5.17 12.20
CA VAL A 344 -10.68 -4.54 11.55
C VAL A 344 -11.15 -5.33 10.33
N GLY A 345 -10.22 -5.92 9.57
CA GLY A 345 -10.54 -6.80 8.45
C GLY A 345 -11.24 -8.08 8.91
N SER A 346 -10.68 -8.75 9.93
CA SER A 346 -11.31 -9.93 10.54
C SER A 346 -12.70 -9.61 11.08
N PHE A 347 -12.90 -8.46 11.71
CA PHE A 347 -14.21 -8.06 12.22
C PHE A 347 -15.23 -7.94 11.09
N LEU A 348 -14.90 -7.24 10.00
CA LEU A 348 -15.79 -7.10 8.85
C LEU A 348 -16.20 -8.47 8.28
N VAL A 349 -15.23 -9.33 7.99
CA VAL A 349 -15.48 -10.57 7.24
C VAL A 349 -15.97 -11.74 8.10
N LYS A 350 -15.69 -11.74 9.41
CA LYS A 350 -16.06 -12.83 10.32
C LYS A 350 -17.24 -12.47 11.24
N HIS A 351 -17.17 -11.32 11.91
CA HIS A 351 -18.24 -10.91 12.83
C HIS A 351 -19.46 -10.40 12.08
N LEU A 352 -19.23 -9.54 11.07
CA LEU A 352 -20.33 -8.99 10.27
C LEU A 352 -20.67 -9.85 9.05
N ARG A 353 -19.82 -10.80 8.67
CA ARG A 353 -19.91 -11.64 7.46
C ARG A 353 -20.13 -10.82 6.19
N ILE A 354 -19.64 -9.59 6.16
CA ILE A 354 -19.67 -8.74 4.96
C ILE A 354 -18.53 -9.14 4.04
N ASN A 355 -18.78 -9.19 2.73
CA ASN A 355 -17.79 -9.57 1.74
C ASN A 355 -16.52 -8.71 1.84
N TRP A 356 -15.36 -9.34 1.82
CA TRP A 356 -14.05 -8.70 1.91
C TRP A 356 -13.85 -7.60 0.85
N GLN A 357 -14.48 -7.71 -0.32
CA GLN A 357 -14.40 -6.71 -1.39
C GLN A 357 -14.97 -5.35 -0.97
N GLU A 358 -15.92 -5.28 -0.05
CA GLU A 358 -16.43 -4.02 0.49
C GLU A 358 -15.38 -3.31 1.36
N GLY A 359 -14.64 -4.09 2.15
CA GLY A 359 -13.52 -3.57 2.93
C GLY A 359 -12.33 -3.17 2.04
N GLU A 360 -12.02 -3.97 1.02
CA GLU A 360 -11.00 -3.68 0.03
C GLU A 360 -11.27 -2.34 -0.67
N LYS A 361 -12.48 -2.11 -1.16
CA LYS A 361 -12.89 -0.84 -1.80
C LYS A 361 -12.72 0.36 -0.88
N TYR A 362 -13.09 0.20 0.40
CA TYR A 362 -12.94 1.29 1.37
C TYR A 362 -11.48 1.61 1.64
N PHE A 363 -10.64 0.58 1.82
CA PHE A 363 -9.19 0.74 2.00
C PHE A 363 -8.54 1.35 0.76
N ARG A 364 -8.93 0.93 -0.43
CA ARG A 364 -8.49 1.49 -1.71
C ARG A 364 -8.67 3.01 -1.77
N ASN A 365 -9.79 3.52 -1.26
CA ASN A 365 -10.08 4.96 -1.29
C ASN A 365 -9.36 5.74 -0.18
N CYS A 366 -9.20 5.14 1.00
CA CYS A 366 -8.73 5.84 2.19
C CYS A 366 -7.23 5.71 2.46
N LEU A 367 -6.56 4.65 1.95
CA LEU A 367 -5.14 4.40 2.23
C LEU A 367 -4.22 5.19 1.31
N LEU A 368 -3.27 5.93 1.88
CA LEU A 368 -2.16 6.55 1.18
C LEU A 368 -1.21 5.51 0.57
N ASP A 369 -1.01 4.39 1.27
CA ASP A 369 -0.15 3.29 0.86
C ASP A 369 -0.90 2.18 0.10
N PHE A 370 -2.11 2.46 -0.42
CA PHE A 370 -2.84 1.48 -1.19
C PHE A 370 -1.99 0.94 -2.35
N ASN A 371 -1.74 -0.36 -2.32
CA ASN A 371 -1.15 -1.13 -3.41
C ASN A 371 -2.08 -2.30 -3.72
N GLU A 372 -2.47 -2.47 -4.96
CA GLU A 372 -3.49 -3.44 -5.36
C GLU A 372 -3.11 -4.87 -4.97
N ALA A 373 -1.85 -5.25 -5.20
CA ALA A 373 -1.33 -6.56 -4.84
C ALA A 373 -1.45 -6.83 -3.34
N ASN A 374 -0.90 -5.92 -2.52
CA ASN A 374 -0.89 -6.08 -1.08
C ASN A 374 -2.31 -6.05 -0.51
N ASN A 375 -3.16 -5.12 -0.98
CA ASN A 375 -4.51 -4.96 -0.44
C ASN A 375 -5.36 -6.20 -0.71
N VAL A 376 -5.41 -6.66 -1.96
CA VAL A 376 -6.20 -7.86 -2.33
C VAL A 376 -5.66 -9.12 -1.66
N ALA A 377 -4.34 -9.34 -1.67
CA ALA A 377 -3.74 -10.53 -1.06
C ALA A 377 -4.01 -10.58 0.45
N GLN A 378 -3.87 -9.45 1.16
CA GLN A 378 -4.08 -9.40 2.61
C GLN A 378 -5.56 -9.48 3.00
N TRP A 379 -6.48 -8.86 2.23
CA TRP A 379 -7.92 -9.04 2.45
C TRP A 379 -8.35 -10.49 2.29
N GLN A 380 -7.86 -11.19 1.27
CA GLN A 380 -8.14 -12.61 1.07
C GLN A 380 -7.47 -13.49 2.13
N TRP A 381 -6.26 -13.12 2.59
CA TRP A 381 -5.62 -13.81 3.72
C TRP A 381 -6.48 -13.72 4.99
N VAL A 382 -6.95 -12.52 5.35
CA VAL A 382 -7.84 -12.31 6.50
C VAL A 382 -9.16 -13.04 6.31
N ALA A 383 -9.75 -13.01 5.10
CA ALA A 383 -11.00 -13.72 4.81
C ALA A 383 -10.87 -15.25 4.88
N GLY A 384 -9.65 -15.78 4.66
CA GLY A 384 -9.38 -17.22 4.62
C GLY A 384 -9.47 -17.83 3.22
N CYS A 385 -9.73 -17.02 2.19
CA CYS A 385 -9.87 -17.44 0.80
C CYS A 385 -8.61 -17.20 -0.05
N GLY A 386 -7.54 -16.64 0.53
CA GLY A 386 -6.29 -16.29 -0.15
C GLY A 386 -5.21 -17.36 -0.05
N ALA A 387 -4.03 -16.99 -0.60
CA ALA A 387 -2.81 -17.75 -0.47
C ALA A 387 -2.28 -17.69 0.97
N ASP A 388 -1.59 -18.74 1.40
CA ASP A 388 -0.98 -18.86 2.74
C ASP A 388 -1.93 -18.56 3.90
N ALA A 389 -3.25 -18.62 3.64
CA ALA A 389 -4.25 -18.47 4.68
C ALA A 389 -4.10 -19.58 5.71
N ALA A 390 -4.38 -19.28 6.96
CA ALA A 390 -4.31 -20.27 8.05
C ALA A 390 -5.08 -21.56 7.67
N PRO A 391 -4.57 -22.76 8.05
CA PRO A 391 -5.20 -24.05 7.72
C PRO A 391 -6.64 -24.17 8.20
N TYR A 392 -7.01 -23.38 9.18
CA TYR A 392 -8.35 -23.27 9.72
C TYR A 392 -8.85 -21.82 9.69
N PHE A 393 -10.16 -21.63 9.73
CA PHE A 393 -10.82 -20.34 9.68
C PHE A 393 -10.61 -19.56 10.99
N ARG A 394 -9.53 -18.74 11.04
CA ARG A 394 -9.18 -17.94 12.21
C ARG A 394 -10.10 -16.74 12.37
N ILE A 395 -10.70 -16.59 13.55
CA ILE A 395 -11.49 -15.43 13.95
C ILE A 395 -10.72 -14.70 15.05
N PHE A 396 -10.34 -13.44 14.80
CA PHE A 396 -9.72 -12.61 15.84
C PHE A 396 -10.81 -12.11 16.79
N ASN A 397 -10.67 -12.40 18.09
CA ASN A 397 -11.50 -11.78 19.11
C ASN A 397 -11.01 -10.33 19.31
N PRO A 398 -11.80 -9.28 18.98
CA PRO A 398 -11.32 -7.91 19.06
C PRO A 398 -11.00 -7.48 20.50
N ILE A 399 -11.68 -8.01 21.52
CA ILE A 399 -11.41 -7.72 22.92
C ILE A 399 -10.02 -8.24 23.29
N LEU A 400 -9.75 -9.54 23.05
CA LEU A 400 -8.46 -10.18 23.35
C LEU A 400 -7.31 -9.57 22.54
N GLN A 401 -7.58 -9.11 21.28
CA GLN A 401 -6.58 -8.40 20.50
C GLN A 401 -6.24 -7.05 21.12
N GLY A 402 -7.23 -6.31 21.60
CA GLY A 402 -7.04 -5.06 22.33
C GLY A 402 -6.26 -5.26 23.62
N GLU A 403 -6.69 -6.20 24.48
CA GLU A 403 -6.02 -6.54 25.75
C GLU A 403 -4.56 -6.98 25.55
N LYS A 404 -4.25 -7.64 24.42
CA LYS A 404 -2.90 -8.11 24.11
C LYS A 404 -1.99 -7.02 23.55
N PHE A 405 -2.48 -6.19 22.63
CA PHE A 405 -1.65 -5.28 21.83
C PHE A 405 -1.81 -3.79 22.17
N ASP A 406 -2.79 -3.45 23.00
CA ASP A 406 -3.03 -2.10 23.52
C ASP A 406 -3.50 -2.17 24.99
N LYS A 407 -2.71 -2.88 25.81
CA LYS A 407 -3.04 -3.23 27.20
C LYS A 407 -3.48 -2.03 28.03
N GLU A 408 -2.80 -0.90 27.88
CA GLU A 408 -3.10 0.34 28.61
C GLU A 408 -4.16 1.21 27.92
N GLY A 409 -4.68 0.76 26.77
CA GLY A 409 -5.68 1.46 25.99
C GLY A 409 -5.22 2.80 25.38
N LEU A 410 -3.90 2.99 25.26
CA LEU A 410 -3.33 4.26 24.76
C LEU A 410 -3.73 4.51 23.30
N TYR A 411 -3.73 3.46 22.49
CA TYR A 411 -4.16 3.57 21.09
C TYR A 411 -5.66 3.86 20.99
N VAL A 412 -6.48 3.14 21.76
CA VAL A 412 -7.93 3.37 21.80
C VAL A 412 -8.23 4.78 22.27
N LYS A 413 -7.66 5.23 23.39
CA LYS A 413 -7.90 6.57 23.96
C LYS A 413 -7.50 7.69 23.01
N LYS A 414 -6.46 7.48 22.19
CA LYS A 414 -6.02 8.43 21.17
C LYS A 414 -7.05 8.61 20.06
N TRP A 415 -7.64 7.52 19.56
CA TRP A 415 -8.50 7.55 18.38
C TRP A 415 -10.01 7.51 18.70
N VAL A 416 -10.35 7.20 19.95
CA VAL A 416 -11.71 7.20 20.49
C VAL A 416 -11.75 8.08 21.74
N PRO A 417 -11.71 9.41 21.60
CA PRO A 417 -11.61 10.35 22.73
C PRO A 417 -12.73 10.20 23.76
N GLU A 418 -13.91 9.73 23.34
CA GLU A 418 -15.06 9.44 24.21
C GLU A 418 -14.71 8.43 25.31
N LEU A 419 -13.75 7.53 25.03
CA LEU A 419 -13.29 6.52 25.97
C LEU A 419 -12.06 6.93 26.78
N SER A 420 -11.60 8.18 26.67
CA SER A 420 -10.35 8.63 27.32
C SER A 420 -10.34 8.45 28.85
N LYS A 421 -11.50 8.56 29.49
CA LYS A 421 -11.68 8.39 30.95
C LYS A 421 -11.99 6.97 31.38
N VAL A 422 -12.20 6.06 30.44
CA VAL A 422 -12.50 4.66 30.77
C VAL A 422 -11.26 4.00 31.39
N PRO A 423 -11.39 3.34 32.55
CA PRO A 423 -10.29 2.60 33.16
C PRO A 423 -9.73 1.51 32.23
N ASN A 424 -8.42 1.26 32.30
CA ASN A 424 -7.74 0.31 31.40
C ASN A 424 -8.38 -1.10 31.43
N LYS A 425 -8.87 -1.53 32.61
CA LYS A 425 -9.58 -2.80 32.78
C LYS A 425 -10.78 -2.97 31.84
N PHE A 426 -11.46 -1.86 31.51
CA PHE A 426 -12.68 -1.87 30.69
C PHE A 426 -12.48 -1.26 29.31
N ILE A 427 -11.30 -0.76 28.98
CA ILE A 427 -11.07 0.01 27.73
C ILE A 427 -11.41 -0.76 26.46
N HIS A 428 -11.26 -2.10 26.44
CA HIS A 428 -11.59 -2.94 25.30
C HIS A 428 -12.99 -3.60 25.38
N LYS A 429 -13.70 -3.39 26.50
CA LYS A 429 -15.05 -3.91 26.78
C LYS A 429 -15.83 -2.94 27.68
N PRO A 430 -15.99 -1.67 27.25
CA PRO A 430 -16.57 -0.63 28.11
C PRO A 430 -18.02 -0.87 28.52
N TRP A 431 -18.74 -1.72 27.80
CA TRP A 431 -20.12 -2.13 28.14
C TRP A 431 -20.21 -3.03 29.38
N GLU A 432 -19.09 -3.57 29.89
CA GLU A 432 -19.05 -4.32 31.14
C GLU A 432 -18.96 -3.42 32.40
N MET A 433 -18.79 -2.11 32.22
CA MET A 433 -18.82 -1.16 33.36
C MET A 433 -20.23 -1.01 33.91
N GLU A 434 -20.36 -1.04 35.23
CA GLU A 434 -21.62 -0.69 35.90
C GLU A 434 -22.04 0.75 35.55
N LEU A 435 -23.34 0.97 35.39
CA LEU A 435 -23.90 2.28 34.97
C LEU A 435 -23.45 3.43 35.88
N LYS A 436 -23.35 3.21 37.19
CA LYS A 436 -22.87 4.21 38.15
C LYS A 436 -21.46 4.73 37.83
N TYR A 437 -20.56 3.85 37.37
CA TYR A 437 -19.20 4.25 36.96
C TYR A 437 -19.24 4.99 35.63
N GLN A 438 -20.05 4.52 34.66
CA GLN A 438 -20.24 5.21 33.39
C GLN A 438 -20.73 6.64 33.58
N GLN A 439 -21.68 6.85 34.53
CA GLN A 439 -22.19 8.17 34.91
C GLN A 439 -21.09 9.02 35.54
N ALA A 440 -20.31 8.48 36.48
CA ALA A 440 -19.23 9.19 37.16
C ALA A 440 -18.16 9.71 36.18
N ILE A 441 -17.81 8.96 35.16
CA ILE A 441 -16.83 9.36 34.10
C ILE A 441 -17.49 10.16 32.97
N LYS A 442 -18.81 10.32 32.97
CA LYS A 442 -19.60 10.98 31.91
C LYS A 442 -19.43 10.34 30.56
N THR A 443 -19.43 9.00 30.51
CA THR A 443 -19.34 8.19 29.27
C THR A 443 -20.32 7.04 29.37
N ILE A 444 -21.52 7.23 28.81
CA ILE A 444 -22.60 6.23 28.82
C ILE A 444 -22.54 5.42 27.54
N ILE A 445 -22.33 4.12 27.68
CA ILE A 445 -22.30 3.19 26.53
C ILE A 445 -23.73 3.00 25.99
N GLY A 446 -23.87 3.16 24.69
CA GLY A 446 -25.15 3.22 23.98
C GLY A 446 -25.64 4.66 23.73
N LYS A 447 -25.03 5.67 24.40
CA LYS A 447 -25.36 7.09 24.22
C LYS A 447 -24.15 7.89 23.71
N ASP A 448 -23.08 7.96 24.51
CA ASP A 448 -21.88 8.77 24.22
C ASP A 448 -20.88 7.97 23.34
N TYR A 449 -20.85 6.65 23.50
CA TYR A 449 -20.15 5.71 22.66
C TYR A 449 -21.08 4.52 22.35
N PRO A 450 -21.08 3.96 21.12
CA PRO A 450 -22.03 2.90 20.76
C PRO A 450 -21.85 1.63 21.59
N ALA A 451 -22.96 0.95 21.86
CA ALA A 451 -22.96 -0.43 22.31
C ALA A 451 -22.47 -1.35 21.15
N PRO A 452 -21.91 -2.54 21.45
CA PRO A 452 -21.52 -3.49 20.44
C PRO A 452 -22.66 -3.82 19.47
N ILE A 453 -22.42 -3.66 18.16
CA ILE A 453 -23.43 -3.92 17.12
C ILE A 453 -23.68 -5.41 16.89
N VAL A 454 -22.80 -6.28 17.38
CA VAL A 454 -22.93 -7.75 17.40
C VAL A 454 -22.30 -8.28 18.69
N VAL A 455 -22.80 -9.42 19.18
CA VAL A 455 -22.19 -10.15 20.31
C VAL A 455 -21.12 -11.07 19.76
N HIS A 456 -19.89 -11.00 20.30
CA HIS A 456 -18.73 -11.75 19.78
C HIS A 456 -18.98 -13.25 19.68
N GLU A 457 -19.50 -13.86 20.73
CA GLU A 457 -19.70 -15.32 20.83
C GLU A 457 -20.70 -15.79 19.77
N GLN A 458 -21.83 -15.09 19.61
CA GLN A 458 -22.84 -15.39 18.61
C GLN A 458 -22.30 -15.21 17.18
N ALA A 459 -21.59 -14.10 16.94
CA ALA A 459 -21.00 -13.81 15.64
C ALA A 459 -19.93 -14.86 15.26
N ARG A 460 -19.14 -15.30 16.25
CA ARG A 460 -18.14 -16.38 16.08
C ARG A 460 -18.79 -17.70 15.69
N VAL A 461 -19.85 -18.12 16.38
CA VAL A 461 -20.60 -19.35 16.06
C VAL A 461 -21.16 -19.25 14.65
N ALA A 462 -21.86 -18.17 14.31
CA ALA A 462 -22.45 -17.96 13.00
C ALA A 462 -21.41 -17.98 11.86
N ALA A 463 -20.21 -17.41 12.08
CA ALA A 463 -19.12 -17.45 11.12
C ALA A 463 -18.56 -18.87 10.91
N LEU A 464 -18.43 -19.65 11.98
CA LEU A 464 -17.96 -21.03 11.90
C LEU A 464 -18.98 -21.94 11.19
N GLU A 465 -20.25 -21.75 11.45
CA GLU A 465 -21.33 -22.47 10.74
C GLU A 465 -21.33 -22.12 9.26
N ALA A 466 -21.26 -20.84 8.91
CA ALA A 466 -21.12 -20.40 7.53
C ALA A 466 -19.90 -21.04 6.85
N PHE A 467 -18.77 -21.17 7.55
CA PHE A 467 -17.59 -21.84 7.02
C PHE A 467 -17.79 -23.36 6.81
N LYS A 468 -18.55 -24.03 7.69
CA LYS A 468 -18.87 -25.45 7.53
C LYS A 468 -19.65 -25.74 6.25
N THR A 469 -20.47 -24.79 5.77
CA THR A 469 -21.22 -24.97 4.52
C THR A 469 -20.32 -25.12 3.30
N LEU A 470 -19.08 -24.57 3.34
CA LEU A 470 -18.11 -24.70 2.25
C LEU A 470 -17.57 -26.13 2.08
N LYS A 471 -17.61 -26.95 3.16
CA LYS A 471 -17.12 -28.34 3.17
C LYS A 471 -18.18 -29.35 2.77
N LYS A 472 -19.46 -28.97 2.77
CA LYS A 472 -20.54 -29.82 2.25
C LYS A 472 -20.51 -29.71 0.72
N LYS A 473 -20.15 -30.82 0.05
CA LYS A 473 -20.24 -30.98 -1.40
C LYS A 473 -21.70 -31.03 -1.87
#